data_26358edf42b1cb012b188e1121991f52
#
_entry.id   26358edf42b1cb012b188e1121991f52
#
_cell.length_a   1.000
_cell.length_b   1.000
_cell.length_c   1.000
_cell.angle_alpha   90.00
_cell.angle_beta   90.00
_cell.angle_gamma   90.00
#
_symmetry.space_group_name_H-M   'P 1'
#
loop_
_entity.id
_entity.type
_entity.pdbx_description
1 polymer ?
#
loop_
_entity_poly.entity_id
_entity_poly.type
_entity_poly.pdbx_seq_one_letter_code
_entity_poly.pdbx_strand_id
1 'polypeptide(L)'
;MITGWNCELYDIPYIVGRIERLMGEKKVRKLSPWGYVRKKDFVVQGRKQISCEMAGISVIDYLDLYRKFTYTNQESYRLDHIAFVELGKKKLDHSEFDTFRDFYTGNWQKFIEYNIIDVELVDQLEDKMKLIELCLTMAYDAKVNYTDVFFQVRTWDSIIYNYLKRKNVVIPPKVRTDKDSQYAGAYVKEPIPGKYDWVVSFDLNSLYPHLIMQYNISPETLKDERHPTASVDKILQEEVNFELHKDSAVCANGAMYRKDVRGFLPELMEKIYKDRTIYLSLIHI
;
A
#
# COMPACT_ATOMS: atom_id res chain seq x y z
N MET A 1 19.73 -3.90 -2.89
CA MET A 1 18.66 -3.39 -2.04
C MET A 1 19.29 -2.63 -0.87
N ILE A 2 18.72 -1.51 -0.46
CA ILE A 2 19.12 -0.73 0.72
C ILE A 2 17.89 -0.62 1.62
N THR A 3 18.11 -0.78 2.92
CA THR A 3 17.09 -0.57 3.95
C THR A 3 17.65 0.21 5.12
N GLY A 4 16.81 0.73 5.98
CA GLY A 4 17.13 1.47 7.17
C GLY A 4 15.87 2.13 7.73
N TRP A 5 15.98 2.82 8.85
CA TRP A 5 14.87 3.53 9.47
C TRP A 5 14.83 4.99 9.02
N ASN A 6 13.86 5.36 8.19
CA ASN A 6 13.75 6.69 7.56
C ASN A 6 14.92 7.02 6.61
N CYS A 7 15.52 5.99 6.03
CA CYS A 7 16.74 6.14 5.22
C CYS A 7 16.45 6.80 3.87
N GLU A 8 15.27 6.64 3.29
CA GLU A 8 14.89 7.25 2.02
C GLU A 8 14.87 8.78 2.10
N LEU A 9 14.40 9.32 3.21
CA LEU A 9 14.22 10.77 3.39
C LEU A 9 15.36 11.46 4.16
N TYR A 10 16.23 10.70 4.82
CA TYR A 10 17.31 11.27 5.63
C TYR A 10 18.69 10.81 5.16
N ASP A 11 19.04 9.53 5.32
CA ASP A 11 20.40 9.04 5.09
C ASP A 11 20.83 9.15 3.63
N ILE A 12 19.98 8.69 2.71
CA ILE A 12 20.31 8.69 1.28
C ILE A 12 20.45 10.11 0.72
N PRO A 13 19.50 11.04 0.93
CA PRO A 13 19.66 12.42 0.50
C PRO A 13 20.88 13.11 1.11
N TYR A 14 21.19 12.82 2.38
CA TYR A 14 22.39 13.36 3.03
C TYR A 14 23.66 12.85 2.37
N ILE A 15 23.79 11.55 2.14
CA ILE A 15 24.93 10.93 1.49
C ILE A 15 25.12 11.48 0.08
N VAL A 16 24.04 11.53 -0.71
CA VAL A 16 24.05 12.08 -2.08
C VAL A 16 24.50 13.53 -2.06
N GLY A 17 23.92 14.38 -1.22
CA GLY A 17 24.29 15.78 -1.10
C GLY A 17 25.74 15.98 -0.60
N ARG A 18 26.20 15.12 0.30
CA ARG A 18 27.58 15.17 0.83
C ARG A 18 28.61 14.80 -0.25
N ILE A 19 28.35 13.74 -1.00
CA ILE A 19 29.22 13.31 -2.11
C ILE A 19 29.25 14.40 -3.19
N GLU A 20 28.10 14.95 -3.57
CA GLU A 20 28.00 16.01 -4.56
C GLU A 20 28.85 17.23 -4.17
N ARG A 21 28.73 17.68 -2.91
CA ARG A 21 29.43 18.85 -2.42
C ARG A 21 30.95 18.66 -2.30
N LEU A 22 31.40 17.47 -1.91
CA LEU A 22 32.82 17.20 -1.68
C LEU A 22 33.55 16.66 -2.91
N MET A 23 32.87 15.89 -3.75
CA MET A 23 33.47 15.11 -4.82
C MET A 23 32.88 15.40 -6.21
N GLY A 24 31.83 16.21 -6.27
CA GLY A 24 31.13 16.59 -7.48
C GLY A 24 30.11 15.58 -8.01
N GLU A 25 29.21 16.04 -8.87
CA GLU A 25 28.07 15.29 -9.42
C GLU A 25 28.49 13.98 -10.12
N LYS A 26 29.63 13.96 -10.82
CA LYS A 26 30.12 12.74 -11.47
C LYS A 26 30.34 11.58 -10.50
N LYS A 27 30.66 11.86 -9.25
CA LYS A 27 30.84 10.82 -8.22
C LYS A 27 29.50 10.34 -7.64
N VAL A 28 28.50 11.21 -7.58
CA VAL A 28 27.13 10.83 -7.21
C VAL A 28 26.60 9.73 -8.12
N ARG A 29 26.84 9.83 -9.42
CA ARG A 29 26.40 8.83 -10.40
C ARG A 29 26.96 7.43 -10.13
N LYS A 30 28.10 7.31 -9.43
CA LYS A 30 28.69 6.02 -9.05
C LYS A 30 27.91 5.30 -7.93
N LEU A 31 26.99 5.97 -7.28
CA LEU A 31 26.06 5.32 -6.33
C LEU A 31 25.04 4.41 -7.04
N SER A 32 24.80 4.62 -8.32
CA SER A 32 23.94 3.78 -9.13
C SER A 32 24.81 2.85 -10.00
N PRO A 33 24.51 1.54 -10.08
CA PRO A 33 25.19 0.62 -10.98
C PRO A 33 25.02 1.02 -12.45
N TRP A 34 23.96 1.77 -12.78
CA TRP A 34 23.68 2.27 -14.14
C TRP A 34 24.11 3.73 -14.34
N GLY A 35 24.77 4.33 -13.36
CA GLY A 35 25.25 5.70 -13.44
C GLY A 35 24.16 6.77 -13.45
N TYR A 36 22.96 6.46 -12.98
CA TYR A 36 21.83 7.37 -12.97
C TYR A 36 21.24 7.53 -11.56
N VAL A 37 21.32 8.76 -11.05
CA VAL A 37 20.73 9.17 -9.76
C VAL A 37 19.83 10.36 -10.01
N ARG A 38 18.56 10.27 -9.64
CA ARG A 38 17.56 11.32 -9.80
C ARG A 38 17.11 11.85 -8.44
N LYS A 39 17.21 13.15 -8.25
CA LYS A 39 16.63 13.84 -7.10
C LYS A 39 15.15 14.17 -7.40
N LYS A 40 14.27 13.95 -6.44
CA LYS A 40 12.85 14.28 -6.51
C LYS A 40 12.51 15.19 -5.33
N ASP A 41 12.03 16.38 -5.64
CA ASP A 41 11.48 17.29 -4.65
C ASP A 41 9.99 16.97 -4.43
N PHE A 42 9.57 16.94 -3.19
CA PHE A 42 8.17 16.78 -2.82
C PHE A 42 7.90 17.50 -1.49
N VAL A 43 6.62 17.68 -1.18
CA VAL A 43 6.20 18.40 0.02
C VAL A 43 5.46 17.43 0.94
N VAL A 44 5.97 17.27 2.17
CA VAL A 44 5.31 16.49 3.23
C VAL A 44 4.97 17.44 4.37
N GLN A 45 3.70 17.52 4.70
CA GLN A 45 3.20 18.39 5.78
C GLN A 45 3.71 19.85 5.68
N GLY A 46 3.72 20.41 4.44
CA GLY A 46 4.17 21.76 4.18
C GLY A 46 5.70 21.97 4.16
N ARG A 47 6.50 20.93 4.40
CA ARG A 47 7.96 20.98 4.34
C ARG A 47 8.49 20.36 3.05
N LYS A 48 9.38 21.09 2.37
CA LYS A 48 10.10 20.55 1.21
C LYS A 48 11.05 19.45 1.66
N GLN A 49 10.96 18.31 1.00
CA GLN A 49 11.85 17.18 1.22
C GLN A 49 12.41 16.71 -0.12
N ILE A 50 13.54 16.04 -0.06
CA ILE A 50 14.23 15.50 -1.23
C ILE A 50 14.33 13.99 -1.03
N SER A 51 13.91 13.21 -2.01
CA SER A 51 14.30 11.81 -2.11
C SER A 51 15.25 11.61 -3.30
N CYS A 52 16.07 10.58 -3.22
CA CYS A 52 17.05 10.28 -4.24
C CYS A 52 16.83 8.86 -4.76
N GLU A 53 16.44 8.76 -6.02
CA GLU A 53 16.29 7.48 -6.72
C GLU A 53 17.61 7.10 -7.40
N MET A 54 18.16 5.96 -7.00
CA MET A 54 19.36 5.37 -7.59
C MET A 54 18.94 4.23 -8.53
N ALA A 55 19.04 4.43 -9.83
CA ALA A 55 18.62 3.40 -10.79
C ALA A 55 19.40 2.08 -10.59
N GLY A 56 18.69 0.96 -10.55
CA GLY A 56 19.24 -0.37 -10.28
C GLY A 56 19.39 -0.71 -8.79
N ILE A 57 19.03 0.22 -7.87
CA ILE A 57 19.00 -0.03 -6.43
C ILE A 57 17.60 0.26 -5.89
N SER A 58 16.96 -0.74 -5.32
CA SER A 58 15.72 -0.55 -4.61
C SER A 58 16.01 -0.09 -3.18
N VAL A 59 15.43 1.03 -2.79
CA VAL A 59 15.39 1.49 -1.41
C VAL A 59 14.08 1.05 -0.79
N ILE A 60 14.14 0.28 0.27
CA ILE A 60 12.97 -0.19 1.02
C ILE A 60 13.13 0.31 2.45
N ASP A 61 12.49 1.44 2.73
CA ASP A 61 12.55 2.05 4.05
C ASP A 61 11.76 1.22 5.06
N TYR A 62 12.41 0.80 6.14
CA TYR A 62 11.79 -0.06 7.13
C TYR A 62 10.67 0.66 7.91
N LEU A 63 10.77 1.97 8.07
CA LEU A 63 9.71 2.78 8.66
C LEU A 63 8.43 2.72 7.81
N ASP A 64 8.57 2.77 6.48
CA ASP A 64 7.42 2.69 5.58
C ASP A 64 6.83 1.28 5.53
N LEU A 65 7.66 0.24 5.60
CA LEU A 65 7.20 -1.13 5.77
C LEU A 65 6.41 -1.28 7.07
N TYR A 66 6.95 -0.79 8.17
CA TYR A 66 6.29 -0.85 9.47
C TYR A 66 4.92 -0.16 9.44
N ARG A 67 4.85 1.06 8.92
CA ARG A 67 3.59 1.81 8.80
C ARG A 67 2.57 1.14 7.89
N LYS A 68 3.03 0.48 6.83
CA LYS A 68 2.13 -0.14 5.86
C LYS A 68 1.57 -1.48 6.31
N PHE A 69 2.39 -2.29 6.97
CA PHE A 69 2.06 -3.68 7.29
C PHE A 69 1.74 -3.94 8.76
N THR A 70 1.79 -2.92 9.61
CA THR A 70 1.26 -3.01 10.98
C THR A 70 -0.11 -2.35 11.07
N TYR A 71 -1.03 -2.97 11.79
CA TYR A 71 -2.44 -2.52 11.89
C TYR A 71 -2.67 -1.58 13.07
N THR A 72 -1.74 -1.49 14.01
CA THR A 72 -1.84 -0.66 15.20
C THR A 72 -1.13 0.66 14.98
N ASN A 73 -1.85 1.76 15.20
CA ASN A 73 -1.23 3.07 15.21
C ASN A 73 -0.36 3.24 16.47
N GLN A 74 0.83 3.78 16.29
CA GLN A 74 1.77 4.04 17.37
C GLN A 74 1.75 5.52 17.75
N GLU A 75 2.00 5.84 19.02
CA GLU A 75 2.13 7.21 19.51
C GLU A 75 3.32 7.94 18.87
N SER A 76 4.37 7.22 18.57
CA SER A 76 5.58 7.71 17.91
C SER A 76 6.15 6.66 16.97
N TYR A 77 6.61 7.11 15.81
CA TYR A 77 7.31 6.28 14.82
C TYR A 77 8.84 6.47 14.84
N ARG A 78 9.38 6.98 15.94
CA ARG A 78 10.84 7.02 16.15
C ARG A 78 11.35 5.61 16.40
N LEU A 79 12.55 5.29 15.90
CA LEU A 79 13.15 3.96 16.07
C LEU A 79 13.23 3.54 17.54
N ASP A 80 13.58 4.45 18.44
CA ASP A 80 13.65 4.18 19.87
C ASP A 80 12.32 3.69 20.46
N HIS A 81 11.22 4.36 20.09
CA HIS A 81 9.88 4.00 20.53
C HIS A 81 9.44 2.65 19.96
N ILE A 82 9.61 2.46 18.67
CA ILE A 82 9.20 1.22 18.01
C ILE A 82 10.05 0.03 18.46
N ALA A 83 11.36 0.21 18.64
CA ALA A 83 12.22 -0.82 19.20
C ALA A 83 11.81 -1.20 20.63
N PHE A 84 11.40 -0.22 21.44
CA PHE A 84 10.87 -0.51 22.77
C PHE A 84 9.54 -1.27 22.73
N VAL A 85 8.60 -0.85 21.92
CA VAL A 85 7.29 -1.51 21.77
C VAL A 85 7.45 -2.94 21.25
N GLU A 86 8.26 -3.13 20.21
CA GLU A 86 8.38 -4.42 19.55
C GLU A 86 9.42 -5.35 20.20
N LEU A 87 10.53 -4.83 20.63
CA LEU A 87 11.67 -5.63 21.12
C LEU A 87 11.88 -5.53 22.62
N GLY A 88 11.26 -4.55 23.31
CA GLY A 88 11.58 -4.20 24.69
C GLY A 88 12.96 -3.54 24.85
N LYS A 89 13.57 -3.09 23.75
CA LYS A 89 14.93 -2.51 23.73
C LYS A 89 14.84 -1.02 23.38
N LYS A 90 15.83 -0.26 23.87
CA LYS A 90 15.98 1.17 23.56
C LYS A 90 17.33 1.42 22.90
N LYS A 91 17.43 2.58 22.26
CA LYS A 91 18.71 3.12 21.79
C LYS A 91 19.68 3.34 22.94
N LEU A 92 20.94 3.47 22.59
CA LEU A 92 21.95 3.85 23.57
C LEU A 92 21.66 5.25 24.11
N ASP A 93 21.63 5.40 25.44
CA ASP A 93 21.41 6.70 26.05
C ASP A 93 22.64 7.61 25.88
N HIS A 94 22.37 8.85 25.49
CA HIS A 94 23.37 9.91 25.30
C HIS A 94 22.92 11.22 25.93
N SER A 95 22.03 11.15 26.93
CA SER A 95 21.47 12.29 27.65
C SER A 95 22.51 13.10 28.43
N GLU A 96 23.69 12.55 28.62
CA GLU A 96 24.84 13.24 29.23
C GLU A 96 25.42 14.37 28.36
N PHE A 97 25.03 14.47 27.09
CA PHE A 97 25.50 15.50 26.19
C PHE A 97 24.37 16.48 25.85
N ASP A 98 24.63 17.77 25.94
CA ASP A 98 23.62 18.82 25.66
C ASP A 98 23.22 18.85 24.18
N THR A 99 24.13 18.59 23.26
CA THR A 99 23.88 18.55 21.84
C THR A 99 24.43 17.28 21.19
N PHE A 100 23.84 16.90 20.08
CA PHE A 100 24.33 15.78 19.28
C PHE A 100 25.77 16.02 18.76
N ARG A 101 26.13 17.29 18.57
CA ARG A 101 27.50 17.69 18.22
C ARG A 101 28.46 17.39 19.32
N ASP A 102 28.12 17.75 20.55
CA ASP A 102 28.97 17.48 21.74
C ASP A 102 29.13 15.99 21.93
N PHE A 103 28.11 15.20 21.66
CA PHE A 103 28.17 13.75 21.70
C PHE A 103 29.25 13.20 20.77
N TYR A 104 29.18 13.49 19.44
CA TYR A 104 30.15 12.92 18.50
C TYR A 104 31.55 13.52 18.60
N THR A 105 31.71 14.74 19.16
CA THR A 105 33.02 15.35 19.39
C THR A 105 33.61 14.97 20.74
N GLY A 106 32.77 14.75 21.74
CA GLY A 106 33.23 14.44 23.14
C GLY A 106 33.48 12.96 23.36
N ASN A 107 32.68 12.07 22.80
CA ASN A 107 32.86 10.63 22.95
C ASN A 107 32.62 9.89 21.64
N TRP A 108 33.63 9.89 20.79
CA TRP A 108 33.59 9.26 19.49
C TRP A 108 33.30 7.75 19.54
N GLN A 109 33.86 7.05 20.52
CA GLN A 109 33.63 5.61 20.67
C GLN A 109 32.18 5.30 20.96
N LYS A 110 31.59 5.97 21.94
CA LYS A 110 30.16 5.81 22.28
C LYS A 110 29.23 6.21 21.10
N PHE A 111 29.65 7.21 20.31
CA PHE A 111 28.92 7.61 19.12
C PHE A 111 28.92 6.51 18.04
N ILE A 112 30.04 5.80 17.83
CA ILE A 112 30.11 4.66 16.93
C ILE A 112 29.21 3.51 17.45
N GLU A 113 29.28 3.21 18.75
CA GLU A 113 28.41 2.19 19.38
C GLU A 113 26.94 2.53 19.24
N TYR A 114 26.56 3.80 19.43
CA TYR A 114 25.21 4.28 19.18
C TYR A 114 24.75 3.99 17.75
N ASN A 115 25.60 4.26 16.76
CA ASN A 115 25.27 4.02 15.37
C ASN A 115 25.14 2.52 15.04
N ILE A 116 25.99 1.69 15.62
CA ILE A 116 25.91 0.23 15.48
C ILE A 116 24.58 -0.29 16.05
N ILE A 117 24.21 0.15 17.27
CA ILE A 117 22.96 -0.25 17.90
C ILE A 117 21.75 0.18 17.08
N ASP A 118 21.76 1.36 16.45
CA ASP A 118 20.69 1.80 15.56
C ASP A 118 20.48 0.84 14.39
N VAL A 119 21.56 0.33 13.80
CA VAL A 119 21.49 -0.66 12.71
C VAL A 119 21.01 -2.01 13.24
N GLU A 120 21.55 -2.47 14.37
CA GLU A 120 21.17 -3.75 14.99
C GLU A 120 19.70 -3.78 15.41
N LEU A 121 19.14 -2.65 15.85
CA LEU A 121 17.70 -2.56 16.18
C LEU A 121 16.84 -2.79 14.95
N VAL A 122 17.20 -2.26 13.79
CA VAL A 122 16.46 -2.50 12.53
C VAL A 122 16.57 -3.96 12.11
N ASP A 123 17.75 -4.56 12.24
CA ASP A 123 17.98 -5.97 11.94
C ASP A 123 17.12 -6.89 12.85
N GLN A 124 17.10 -6.60 14.15
CA GLN A 124 16.29 -7.35 15.12
C GLN A 124 14.77 -7.14 14.88
N LEU A 125 14.36 -5.96 14.44
CA LEU A 125 12.96 -5.73 14.02
C LEU A 125 12.61 -6.60 12.82
N GLU A 126 13.50 -6.70 11.82
CA GLU A 126 13.29 -7.61 10.69
C GLU A 126 13.27 -9.07 11.11
N ASP A 127 14.17 -9.48 12.01
CA ASP A 127 14.19 -10.85 12.54
C ASP A 127 12.87 -11.25 13.18
N LYS A 128 12.24 -10.32 13.90
CA LYS A 128 10.95 -10.55 14.55
C LYS A 128 9.77 -10.45 13.58
N MET A 129 9.74 -9.41 12.76
CA MET A 129 8.53 -9.02 12.01
C MET A 129 8.51 -9.53 10.58
N LYS A 130 9.67 -9.82 9.98
CA LYS A 130 9.81 -10.34 8.62
C LYS A 130 9.12 -9.47 7.54
N LEU A 131 9.16 -8.14 7.71
CA LEU A 131 8.48 -7.21 6.80
C LEU A 131 9.16 -7.07 5.45
N ILE A 132 10.49 -7.19 5.40
CA ILE A 132 11.24 -7.22 4.13
C ILE A 132 10.91 -8.51 3.39
N GLU A 133 10.93 -9.65 4.08
CA GLU A 133 10.56 -10.92 3.49
C GLU A 133 9.13 -10.91 2.93
N LEU A 134 8.19 -10.32 3.67
CA LEU A 134 6.81 -10.10 3.20
C LEU A 134 6.78 -9.25 1.94
N CYS A 135 7.49 -8.12 1.94
CA CYS A 135 7.57 -7.22 0.78
C CYS A 135 8.13 -7.92 -0.46
N LEU A 136 9.21 -8.69 -0.29
CA LEU A 136 9.83 -9.46 -1.39
C LEU A 136 8.88 -10.52 -1.94
N THR A 137 8.18 -11.23 -1.07
CA THR A 137 7.18 -12.24 -1.45
C THR A 137 6.05 -11.60 -2.24
N MET A 138 5.49 -10.49 -1.75
CA MET A 138 4.44 -9.75 -2.46
C MET A 138 4.91 -9.24 -3.83
N ALA A 139 6.11 -8.70 -3.91
CA ALA A 139 6.69 -8.21 -5.17
C ALA A 139 6.87 -9.34 -6.19
N TYR A 140 7.34 -10.49 -5.73
CA TYR A 140 7.53 -11.68 -6.56
C TYR A 140 6.20 -12.22 -7.09
N ASP A 141 5.19 -12.36 -6.24
CA ASP A 141 3.88 -12.85 -6.63
C ASP A 141 3.16 -11.91 -7.59
N ALA A 142 3.20 -10.62 -7.29
CA ALA A 142 2.59 -9.59 -8.13
C ALA A 142 3.41 -9.27 -9.40
N LYS A 143 4.70 -9.71 -9.46
CA LYS A 143 5.67 -9.40 -10.54
C LYS A 143 5.87 -7.90 -10.74
N VAL A 144 6.11 -7.22 -9.64
CA VAL A 144 6.43 -5.78 -9.58
C VAL A 144 7.82 -5.57 -9.00
N ASN A 145 8.37 -4.35 -9.14
CA ASN A 145 9.56 -3.98 -8.40
C ASN A 145 9.27 -3.91 -6.90
N TYR A 146 10.28 -4.14 -6.07
CA TYR A 146 10.12 -4.13 -4.60
C TYR A 146 9.50 -2.84 -4.08
N THR A 147 9.89 -1.69 -4.63
CA THR A 147 9.33 -0.38 -4.26
C THR A 147 7.87 -0.20 -4.71
N ASP A 148 7.41 -0.92 -5.73
CA ASP A 148 6.04 -0.81 -6.24
C ASP A 148 5.01 -1.47 -5.31
N VAL A 149 5.44 -2.33 -4.38
CA VAL A 149 4.58 -2.95 -3.36
C VAL A 149 3.91 -1.89 -2.47
N PHE A 150 4.53 -0.73 -2.30
CA PHE A 150 3.93 0.40 -1.58
C PHE A 150 2.75 1.03 -2.34
N PHE A 151 2.61 0.78 -3.65
CA PHE A 151 1.60 1.39 -4.52
C PHE A 151 0.57 0.36 -4.98
N GLN A 152 -0.59 0.30 -4.32
CA GLN A 152 -1.64 -0.67 -4.60
C GLN A 152 -2.06 -0.69 -6.08
N VAL A 153 -2.21 0.48 -6.71
CA VAL A 153 -2.62 0.57 -8.12
C VAL A 153 -1.62 -0.12 -9.04
N ARG A 154 -0.32 0.09 -8.85
CA ARG A 154 0.72 -0.56 -9.66
C ARG A 154 0.75 -2.07 -9.46
N THR A 155 0.60 -2.50 -8.21
CA THR A 155 0.53 -3.92 -7.86
C THR A 155 -0.64 -4.58 -8.57
N TRP A 156 -1.84 -4.00 -8.50
CA TRP A 156 -3.02 -4.53 -9.18
C TRP A 156 -2.91 -4.46 -10.71
N ASP A 157 -2.37 -3.38 -11.27
CA ASP A 157 -2.11 -3.27 -12.72
C ASP A 157 -1.24 -4.44 -13.20
N SER A 158 -0.19 -4.79 -12.45
CA SER A 158 0.70 -5.89 -12.81
C SER A 158 0.04 -7.27 -12.66
N ILE A 159 -0.71 -7.48 -11.58
CA ILE A 159 -1.45 -8.73 -11.36
C ILE A 159 -2.44 -8.95 -12.49
N ILE A 160 -3.25 -7.95 -12.82
CA ILE A 160 -4.26 -8.02 -13.89
C ILE A 160 -3.58 -8.23 -15.24
N TYR A 161 -2.52 -7.46 -15.53
CA TYR A 161 -1.75 -7.62 -16.77
C TYR A 161 -1.24 -9.07 -16.95
N ASN A 162 -0.58 -9.61 -15.93
CA ASN A 162 -0.04 -10.96 -16.00
C ASN A 162 -1.13 -12.03 -16.09
N TYR A 163 -2.27 -11.80 -15.43
CA TYR A 163 -3.41 -12.70 -15.51
C TYR A 163 -4.01 -12.74 -16.94
N LEU A 164 -4.29 -11.59 -17.53
CA LEU A 164 -4.86 -11.46 -18.88
C LEU A 164 -3.86 -11.91 -19.96
N LYS A 165 -2.56 -11.61 -19.79
CA LYS A 165 -1.50 -12.10 -20.69
C LYS A 165 -1.49 -13.62 -20.80
N ARG A 166 -1.67 -14.35 -19.67
CA ARG A 166 -1.76 -15.83 -19.69
C ARG A 166 -2.99 -16.33 -20.44
N LYS A 167 -4.04 -15.54 -20.53
CA LYS A 167 -5.26 -15.83 -21.30
C LYS A 167 -5.21 -15.33 -22.75
N ASN A 168 -4.06 -14.80 -23.20
CA ASN A 168 -3.88 -14.15 -24.50
C ASN A 168 -4.85 -12.98 -24.75
N VAL A 169 -5.22 -12.27 -23.70
CA VAL A 169 -6.05 -11.06 -23.76
C VAL A 169 -5.16 -9.83 -23.68
N VAL A 170 -5.30 -8.92 -24.64
CA VAL A 170 -4.57 -7.66 -24.70
C VAL A 170 -5.35 -6.58 -23.96
N ILE A 171 -4.67 -5.87 -23.06
CA ILE A 171 -5.25 -4.72 -22.38
C ILE A 171 -5.12 -3.50 -23.29
N PRO A 172 -6.22 -2.74 -23.53
CA PRO A 172 -6.15 -1.52 -24.32
C PRO A 172 -5.26 -0.47 -23.64
N PRO A 173 -4.65 0.44 -24.42
CA PRO A 173 -3.84 1.52 -23.84
C PRO A 173 -4.68 2.42 -22.95
N LYS A 174 -4.06 2.94 -21.88
CA LYS A 174 -4.74 3.88 -20.96
C LYS A 174 -5.05 5.18 -21.70
N VAL A 175 -6.33 5.50 -21.80
CA VAL A 175 -6.80 6.79 -22.31
C VAL A 175 -6.91 7.75 -21.11
N ARG A 176 -6.25 8.91 -21.20
CA ARG A 176 -6.47 9.99 -20.23
C ARG A 176 -7.80 10.65 -20.55
N THR A 177 -8.76 10.47 -19.67
CA THR A 177 -10.02 11.23 -19.69
C THR A 177 -9.98 12.26 -18.59
N ASP A 178 -10.34 13.49 -18.90
CA ASP A 178 -10.55 14.51 -17.88
C ASP A 178 -11.75 14.08 -17.04
N LYS A 179 -11.58 14.11 -15.72
CA LYS A 179 -12.63 13.73 -14.78
C LYS A 179 -13.51 14.94 -14.51
N ASP A 180 -14.51 15.15 -15.34
CA ASP A 180 -15.49 16.23 -15.18
C ASP A 180 -16.58 15.91 -14.14
N SER A 181 -16.66 14.69 -13.63
CA SER A 181 -17.63 14.27 -12.64
C SER A 181 -17.03 13.48 -11.50
N GLN A 182 -17.45 13.76 -10.28
CA GLN A 182 -17.18 12.92 -9.11
C GLN A 182 -18.21 11.80 -9.05
N TYR A 183 -17.73 10.59 -8.75
CA TYR A 183 -18.63 9.48 -8.45
C TYR A 183 -19.27 9.70 -7.07
N ALA A 184 -20.57 9.42 -6.97
CA ALA A 184 -21.23 9.33 -5.67
C ALA A 184 -20.54 8.27 -4.81
N GLY A 185 -20.26 8.59 -3.57
CA GLY A 185 -19.71 7.64 -2.60
C GLY A 185 -20.71 6.54 -2.23
N ALA A 186 -20.30 5.64 -1.35
CA ALA A 186 -21.20 4.63 -0.80
C ALA A 186 -22.36 5.29 -0.04
N TYR A 187 -23.54 4.68 -0.13
CA TYR A 187 -24.68 5.10 0.68
C TYR A 187 -24.38 4.87 2.16
N VAL A 188 -24.52 5.92 2.95
CA VAL A 188 -24.40 5.86 4.41
C VAL A 188 -25.73 6.37 4.98
N LYS A 189 -26.42 5.51 5.74
CA LYS A 189 -27.62 5.93 6.44
C LYS A 189 -27.26 6.82 7.63
N GLU A 190 -27.91 7.97 7.72
CA GLU A 190 -27.73 8.87 8.86
C GLU A 190 -28.12 8.17 10.17
N PRO A 191 -27.25 8.21 11.20
CA PRO A 191 -27.57 7.62 12.49
C PRO A 191 -28.64 8.44 13.19
N ILE A 192 -29.52 7.77 13.89
CA ILE A 192 -30.50 8.41 14.80
C ILE A 192 -29.85 8.48 16.18
N PRO A 193 -29.42 9.67 16.65
CA PRO A 193 -28.79 9.78 17.97
C PRO A 193 -29.75 9.40 19.08
N GLY A 194 -29.27 8.58 20.03
CA GLY A 194 -30.10 8.14 21.14
C GLY A 194 -29.38 7.14 22.03
N LYS A 195 -30.02 6.77 23.12
CA LYS A 195 -29.59 5.65 23.96
C LYS A 195 -30.41 4.42 23.53
N TYR A 196 -29.66 3.36 23.19
CA TYR A 196 -30.28 2.10 22.76
C TYR A 196 -29.90 0.99 23.72
N ASP A 197 -30.87 0.17 24.06
CA ASP A 197 -30.67 -1.09 24.77
C ASP A 197 -30.54 -2.21 23.73
N TRP A 198 -29.64 -3.15 23.94
CA TRP A 198 -29.42 -4.29 23.05
C TRP A 198 -28.96 -3.90 21.63
N VAL A 199 -27.75 -3.37 21.52
CA VAL A 199 -27.14 -3.06 20.23
C VAL A 199 -26.41 -4.29 19.67
N VAL A 200 -26.74 -4.66 18.43
CA VAL A 200 -26.05 -5.73 17.69
C VAL A 200 -25.35 -5.11 16.48
N SER A 201 -24.06 -5.39 16.33
CA SER A 201 -23.26 -4.95 15.20
C SER A 201 -22.94 -6.13 14.30
N PHE A 202 -23.17 -5.97 13.00
CA PHE A 202 -22.81 -6.95 11.98
C PHE A 202 -21.80 -6.32 11.01
N ASP A 203 -20.80 -7.10 10.60
CA ASP A 203 -19.88 -6.75 9.54
C ASP A 203 -19.88 -7.81 8.45
N LEU A 204 -19.82 -7.37 7.19
CA LEU A 204 -19.80 -8.25 6.03
C LEU A 204 -18.35 -8.54 5.63
N ASN A 205 -17.95 -9.78 5.81
CA ASN A 205 -16.60 -10.23 5.49
C ASN A 205 -16.29 -10.02 4.00
N SER A 206 -15.22 -9.27 3.69
CA SER A 206 -14.76 -9.05 2.32
C SER A 206 -15.86 -8.55 1.37
N LEU A 207 -16.65 -7.56 1.80
CA LEU A 207 -17.82 -7.05 1.07
C LEU A 207 -17.53 -6.73 -0.40
N TYR A 208 -16.50 -5.92 -0.69
CA TYR A 208 -16.20 -5.51 -2.06
C TYR A 208 -15.85 -6.68 -3.00
N PRO A 209 -14.96 -7.61 -2.64
CA PRO A 209 -14.71 -8.80 -3.44
C PRO A 209 -15.98 -9.62 -3.72
N HIS A 210 -16.85 -9.81 -2.71
CA HIS A 210 -18.10 -10.56 -2.90
C HIS A 210 -19.08 -9.84 -3.80
N LEU A 211 -19.19 -8.51 -3.73
CA LEU A 211 -20.04 -7.75 -4.66
C LEU A 211 -19.51 -7.85 -6.10
N ILE A 212 -18.19 -7.77 -6.32
CA ILE A 212 -17.58 -7.96 -7.64
C ILE A 212 -17.93 -9.36 -8.18
N MET A 213 -17.83 -10.39 -7.35
CA MET A 213 -18.14 -11.77 -7.73
C MET A 213 -19.64 -11.96 -7.99
N GLN A 214 -20.51 -11.43 -7.12
CA GLN A 214 -21.96 -11.60 -7.19
C GLN A 214 -22.59 -10.90 -8.39
N TYR A 215 -22.21 -9.65 -8.61
CA TYR A 215 -22.73 -8.83 -9.72
C TYR A 215 -21.96 -9.00 -11.03
N ASN A 216 -20.94 -9.86 -11.06
CA ASN A 216 -20.09 -10.08 -12.20
C ASN A 216 -19.46 -8.78 -12.76
N ILE A 217 -18.97 -7.93 -11.84
CA ILE A 217 -18.45 -6.60 -12.17
C ILE A 217 -17.10 -6.74 -12.85
N SER A 218 -17.06 -6.45 -14.16
CA SER A 218 -15.83 -6.46 -14.96
C SER A 218 -16.03 -5.58 -16.19
N PRO A 219 -14.98 -4.97 -16.76
CA PRO A 219 -15.11 -4.11 -17.94
C PRO A 219 -15.81 -4.78 -19.12
N GLU A 220 -15.49 -6.05 -19.41
CA GLU A 220 -16.04 -6.80 -20.54
C GLU A 220 -17.48 -7.31 -20.33
N THR A 221 -17.95 -7.29 -19.09
CA THR A 221 -19.33 -7.70 -18.78
C THR A 221 -20.26 -6.51 -18.59
N LEU A 222 -19.72 -5.28 -18.52
CA LEU A 222 -20.51 -4.06 -18.43
C LEU A 222 -21.30 -3.87 -19.74
N LYS A 223 -22.60 -3.61 -19.61
CA LYS A 223 -23.47 -3.23 -20.73
C LYS A 223 -23.48 -1.73 -20.93
N ASP A 224 -23.60 -1.27 -22.16
CA ASP A 224 -23.70 0.15 -22.48
C ASP A 224 -25.01 0.76 -21.97
N GLU A 225 -26.07 -0.06 -21.92
CA GLU A 225 -27.37 0.32 -21.41
C GLU A 225 -27.41 0.31 -19.87
N ARG A 226 -28.10 1.28 -19.32
CA ARG A 226 -28.39 1.34 -17.88
C ARG A 226 -29.85 0.99 -17.62
N HIS A 227 -30.11 0.42 -16.45
CA HIS A 227 -31.48 0.18 -16.00
C HIS A 227 -32.19 1.54 -15.82
N PRO A 228 -33.38 1.73 -16.43
CA PRO A 228 -34.01 3.05 -16.53
C PRO A 228 -34.47 3.61 -15.19
N THR A 229 -34.80 2.77 -14.24
CA THR A 229 -35.39 3.18 -12.95
C THR A 229 -34.55 2.81 -11.73
N ALA A 230 -33.48 2.04 -11.87
CA ALA A 230 -32.69 1.62 -10.72
C ALA A 230 -31.93 2.81 -10.11
N SER A 231 -32.23 3.10 -8.87
CA SER A 231 -31.52 4.03 -7.99
C SER A 231 -31.58 3.50 -6.56
N VAL A 232 -30.71 3.98 -5.68
CA VAL A 232 -30.69 3.53 -4.29
C VAL A 232 -32.05 3.75 -3.62
N ASP A 233 -32.64 4.93 -3.79
CA ASP A 233 -33.93 5.27 -3.17
C ASP A 233 -35.06 4.39 -3.66
N LYS A 234 -35.16 4.15 -4.97
CA LYS A 234 -36.19 3.31 -5.54
C LYS A 234 -36.04 1.83 -5.18
N ILE A 235 -34.80 1.37 -5.00
CA ILE A 235 -34.55 0.00 -4.53
C ILE A 235 -34.99 -0.15 -3.07
N LEU A 236 -34.71 0.85 -2.24
CA LEU A 236 -35.16 0.86 -0.82
C LEU A 236 -36.68 0.96 -0.67
N GLN A 237 -37.37 1.56 -1.66
CA GLN A 237 -38.82 1.67 -1.72
C GLN A 237 -39.50 0.48 -2.43
N GLU A 238 -38.71 -0.51 -2.87
CA GLU A 238 -39.18 -1.68 -3.63
C GLU A 238 -39.88 -1.34 -4.97
N GLU A 239 -39.58 -0.18 -5.55
CA GLU A 239 -40.21 0.32 -6.79
C GLU A 239 -39.49 -0.15 -8.07
N VAL A 240 -38.41 -0.91 -7.96
CA VAL A 240 -37.62 -1.36 -9.12
C VAL A 240 -38.06 -2.74 -9.58
N ASN A 241 -38.48 -2.83 -10.84
CA ASN A 241 -38.81 -4.12 -11.45
C ASN A 241 -37.56 -4.75 -12.10
N PHE A 242 -37.00 -5.77 -11.47
CA PHE A 242 -35.84 -6.52 -11.97
C PHE A 242 -36.21 -7.64 -12.96
N GLU A 243 -37.50 -7.98 -13.10
CA GLU A 243 -37.97 -9.06 -13.96
C GLU A 243 -37.63 -8.84 -15.45
N LEU A 244 -37.60 -7.58 -15.90
CA LEU A 244 -37.29 -7.20 -17.29
C LEU A 244 -35.82 -7.44 -17.67
N HIS A 245 -34.93 -7.62 -16.67
CA HIS A 245 -33.50 -7.75 -16.88
C HIS A 245 -32.90 -8.95 -16.17
N LYS A 246 -33.60 -10.09 -16.14
CA LYS A 246 -33.15 -11.34 -15.49
C LYS A 246 -31.79 -11.83 -15.95
N ASP A 247 -31.44 -11.58 -17.22
CA ASP A 247 -30.15 -11.96 -17.81
C ASP A 247 -29.00 -11.04 -17.45
N SER A 248 -29.25 -10.04 -16.61
CA SER A 248 -28.26 -9.06 -16.19
C SER A 248 -28.22 -8.95 -14.66
N ALA A 249 -27.06 -8.65 -14.12
CA ALA A 249 -26.91 -8.19 -12.76
C ALA A 249 -27.06 -6.66 -12.75
N VAL A 250 -28.05 -6.15 -12.04
CA VAL A 250 -28.36 -4.71 -11.96
C VAL A 250 -27.79 -4.16 -10.65
N CYS A 251 -26.94 -3.14 -10.75
CA CYS A 251 -26.40 -2.43 -9.61
C CYS A 251 -27.29 -1.26 -9.20
N ALA A 252 -27.14 -0.79 -7.98
CA ALA A 252 -27.96 0.31 -7.43
C ALA A 252 -27.80 1.65 -8.16
N ASN A 253 -26.73 1.86 -8.91
CA ASN A 253 -26.52 3.01 -9.79
C ASN A 253 -27.09 2.83 -11.21
N GLY A 254 -27.83 1.76 -11.46
CA GLY A 254 -28.39 1.42 -12.75
C GLY A 254 -27.42 0.72 -13.71
N ALA A 255 -26.17 0.53 -13.36
CA ALA A 255 -25.24 -0.23 -14.21
C ALA A 255 -25.66 -1.70 -14.30
N MET A 256 -25.58 -2.27 -15.49
CA MET A 256 -25.96 -3.65 -15.76
C MET A 256 -24.76 -4.45 -16.23
N TYR A 257 -24.60 -5.66 -15.68
CA TYR A 257 -23.54 -6.58 -16.05
C TYR A 257 -24.12 -7.90 -16.59
N ARG A 258 -23.49 -8.44 -17.60
CA ARG A 258 -23.86 -9.73 -18.21
C ARG A 258 -23.69 -10.88 -17.22
N LYS A 259 -24.60 -11.86 -17.26
CA LYS A 259 -24.53 -13.09 -16.47
C LYS A 259 -24.11 -14.31 -17.28
N ASP A 260 -24.18 -14.25 -18.61
CA ASP A 260 -23.89 -15.34 -19.53
C ASP A 260 -22.39 -15.66 -19.65
N VAL A 261 -21.52 -14.67 -19.38
CA VAL A 261 -20.07 -14.82 -19.42
C VAL A 261 -19.49 -14.37 -18.10
N ARG A 262 -18.59 -15.18 -17.51
CA ARG A 262 -17.89 -14.79 -16.29
C ARG A 262 -16.80 -13.77 -16.59
N GLY A 263 -16.82 -12.64 -15.90
CA GLY A 263 -15.81 -11.60 -16.06
C GLY A 263 -14.46 -11.99 -15.43
N PHE A 264 -13.37 -11.41 -15.94
CA PHE A 264 -12.03 -11.74 -15.42
C PHE A 264 -11.79 -11.22 -14.00
N LEU A 265 -12.35 -10.07 -13.62
CA LEU A 265 -12.22 -9.54 -12.27
C LEU A 265 -12.92 -10.45 -11.24
N PRO A 266 -14.18 -10.86 -11.42
CA PRO A 266 -14.82 -11.86 -10.58
C PRO A 266 -14.04 -13.17 -10.45
N GLU A 267 -13.50 -13.68 -11.55
CA GLU A 267 -12.70 -14.91 -11.56
C GLU A 267 -11.40 -14.73 -10.75
N LEU A 268 -10.72 -13.60 -10.93
CA LEU A 268 -9.50 -13.26 -10.18
C LEU A 268 -9.79 -13.09 -8.69
N MET A 269 -10.88 -12.38 -8.33
CA MET A 269 -11.29 -12.21 -6.93
C MET A 269 -11.63 -13.54 -6.27
N GLU A 270 -12.35 -14.41 -6.97
CA GLU A 270 -12.69 -15.75 -6.48
C GLU A 270 -11.45 -16.58 -6.18
N LYS A 271 -10.47 -16.55 -7.08
CA LYS A 271 -9.18 -17.23 -6.87
C LYS A 271 -8.47 -16.70 -5.64
N ILE A 272 -8.25 -15.38 -5.55
CA ILE A 272 -7.54 -14.76 -4.43
C ILE A 272 -8.27 -15.03 -3.10
N TYR A 273 -9.59 -14.98 -3.10
CA TYR A 273 -10.38 -15.26 -1.91
C TYR A 273 -10.25 -16.73 -1.46
N LYS A 274 -10.26 -17.67 -2.40
CA LYS A 274 -10.02 -19.09 -2.10
C LYS A 274 -8.62 -19.31 -1.53
N ASP A 275 -7.60 -18.73 -2.16
CA ASP A 275 -6.22 -18.82 -1.71
C ASP A 275 -6.10 -18.24 -0.27
N ARG A 276 -6.67 -17.06 -0.02
CA ARG A 276 -6.73 -16.46 1.31
C ARG A 276 -7.35 -17.39 2.36
N THR A 277 -8.47 -18.03 2.03
CA THR A 277 -9.17 -18.93 2.96
C THR A 277 -8.31 -20.14 3.30
N ILE A 278 -7.60 -20.71 2.30
CA ILE A 278 -6.66 -21.82 2.51
C ILE A 278 -5.53 -21.39 3.45
N TYR A 279 -4.88 -20.25 3.18
CA TYR A 279 -3.78 -19.77 4.03
C TYR A 279 -4.23 -19.44 5.45
N LEU A 280 -5.41 -18.84 5.63
CA LEU A 280 -5.96 -18.58 6.95
C LEU A 280 -6.25 -19.87 7.73
N SER A 281 -6.72 -20.93 7.06
CA SER A 281 -6.93 -22.21 7.71
C SER A 281 -5.65 -22.87 8.21
N LEU A 282 -4.51 -22.62 7.51
CA LEU A 282 -3.19 -23.13 7.90
C LEU A 282 -2.60 -22.40 9.12
N ILE A 283 -2.99 -21.14 9.36
CA ILE A 283 -2.53 -20.38 10.53
C ILE A 283 -3.20 -20.85 11.83
N HIS A 284 -4.37 -21.49 11.73
CA HIS A 284 -5.13 -22.00 12.88
C HIS A 284 -4.81 -23.46 13.23
N ILE A 285 -3.86 -24.09 12.54
CA ILE A 285 -3.32 -25.40 12.85
C ILE A 285 -2.03 -25.23 13.66
#